data_304360d380bea09c001763b4fee2ba19
#
_entry.id   304360d380bea09c001763b4fee2ba19
#
_cell.length_a   1.000
_cell.length_b   1.000
_cell.length_c   1.000
_cell.angle_alpha   90.00
_cell.angle_beta   90.00
_cell.angle_gamma   90.00
#
_symmetry.space_group_name_H-M   'P 1'
#
loop_
_entity.id
_entity.type
_entity.pdbx_description
1 polymer ?
#
loop_
_entity_poly.entity_id
_entity_poly.type
_entity_poly.pdbx_seq_one_letter_code
_entity_poly.pdbx_strand_id
1 'polypeptide(L)'
;LEDIRGALQQAVDEGKTDRWFRQELEPVLKRKGWWGPRDTTDPVTGEPVTIQQGSPWRLDTIFRTNMSVLYSAGRWAEQMENVDDRPYWMYTGINDSHTRRSHLALHGLVLRWDDPFWQAFYPPNGWRCRCSV
;
A
#
# COMPACT_ATOMS: atom_id res chain seq x y z
N LEU A 1 -7.08 14.58 5.77
CA LEU A 1 -6.48 13.29 6.11
C LEU A 1 -7.44 12.42 6.92
N GLU A 2 -8.18 13.01 7.86
CA GLU A 2 -9.17 12.32 8.70
C GLU A 2 -10.27 11.62 7.90
N ASP A 3 -10.82 12.27 6.88
CA ASP A 3 -11.86 11.67 6.02
C ASP A 3 -11.37 10.38 5.35
N ILE A 4 -10.14 10.40 4.83
CA ILE A 4 -9.54 9.22 4.19
C ILE A 4 -9.34 8.11 5.21
N ARG A 5 -8.83 8.45 6.39
CA ARG A 5 -8.62 7.48 7.48
C ARG A 5 -9.94 6.87 7.96
N GLY A 6 -10.96 7.70 8.17
CA GLY A 6 -12.29 7.25 8.59
C GLY A 6 -12.93 6.30 7.57
N ALA A 7 -12.87 6.64 6.29
CA ALA A 7 -13.39 5.79 5.23
C ALA A 7 -12.60 4.47 5.07
N LEU A 8 -11.28 4.48 5.29
CA LEU A 8 -10.48 3.25 5.32
C LEU A 8 -10.87 2.36 6.50
N GLN A 9 -11.01 2.93 7.70
CA GLN A 9 -11.43 2.18 8.88
C GLN A 9 -12.81 1.55 8.66
N GLN A 10 -13.77 2.31 8.16
CA GLN A 10 -15.09 1.78 7.83
C GLN A 10 -15.04 0.68 6.77
N ALA A 11 -14.18 0.84 5.76
CA ALA A 11 -14.01 -0.18 4.72
C ALA A 11 -13.48 -1.50 5.30
N VAL A 12 -12.58 -1.44 6.27
CA VAL A 12 -12.06 -2.62 6.98
C VAL A 12 -13.16 -3.27 7.83
N ASP A 13 -13.82 -2.47 8.68
CA ASP A 13 -14.79 -2.96 9.67
C ASP A 13 -16.04 -3.57 9.01
N GLU A 14 -16.46 -3.02 7.87
CA GLU A 14 -17.67 -3.40 7.17
C GLU A 14 -17.45 -4.17 5.86
N GLY A 15 -16.20 -4.48 5.52
CA GLY A 15 -15.86 -5.22 4.29
C GLY A 15 -16.21 -4.47 3.00
N LYS A 16 -16.07 -3.14 2.99
CA LYS A 16 -16.41 -2.32 1.81
C LYS A 16 -15.34 -2.44 0.72
N THR A 17 -15.77 -2.17 -0.52
CA THR A 17 -14.92 -2.26 -1.71
C THR A 17 -14.21 -0.94 -2.01
N ASP A 18 -13.19 -1.01 -2.89
CA ASP A 18 -12.51 0.16 -3.46
C ASP A 18 -13.49 1.11 -4.19
N ARG A 19 -14.53 0.55 -4.82
CA ARG A 19 -15.57 1.33 -5.47
C ARG A 19 -16.35 2.18 -4.46
N TRP A 20 -16.79 1.57 -3.37
CA TRP A 20 -17.47 2.28 -2.29
C TRP A 20 -16.57 3.39 -1.72
N PHE A 21 -15.32 3.08 -1.40
CA PHE A 21 -14.35 4.03 -0.86
C PHE A 21 -14.18 5.28 -1.74
N ARG A 22 -14.11 5.08 -3.07
CA ARG A 22 -14.03 6.20 -4.02
C ARG A 22 -15.33 7.01 -4.06
N GLN A 23 -16.48 6.35 -4.10
CA GLN A 23 -17.78 7.02 -4.15
C GLN A 23 -18.06 7.88 -2.92
N GLU A 24 -17.65 7.44 -1.74
CA GLU A 24 -17.78 8.21 -0.49
C GLU A 24 -16.82 9.41 -0.43
N LEU A 25 -15.57 9.21 -0.78
CA LEU A 25 -14.53 10.22 -0.59
C LEU A 25 -14.47 11.28 -1.68
N GLU A 26 -14.71 10.93 -2.93
CA GLU A 26 -14.57 11.88 -4.05
C GLU A 26 -15.39 13.17 -3.85
N PRO A 27 -16.70 13.12 -3.50
CA PRO A 27 -17.48 14.33 -3.28
C PRO A 27 -17.00 15.13 -2.05
N VAL A 28 -16.53 14.46 -1.01
CA VAL A 28 -16.01 15.11 0.20
C VAL A 28 -14.72 15.87 -0.13
N LEU A 29 -13.80 15.23 -0.83
CA LEU A 29 -12.50 15.82 -1.20
C LEU A 29 -12.65 16.96 -2.20
N LYS A 30 -13.60 16.84 -3.15
CA LYS A 30 -13.95 17.95 -4.06
C LYS A 30 -14.46 19.17 -3.30
N ARG A 31 -15.38 19.01 -2.36
CA ARG A 31 -15.88 20.12 -1.52
C ARG A 31 -14.78 20.79 -0.69
N LYS A 32 -13.80 20.00 -0.24
CA LYS A 32 -12.64 20.50 0.54
C LYS A 32 -11.52 21.07 -0.34
N GLY A 33 -11.70 21.13 -1.66
CA GLY A 33 -10.69 21.65 -2.61
C GLY A 33 -9.47 20.76 -2.77
N TRP A 34 -9.54 19.48 -2.38
CA TRP A 34 -8.45 18.50 -2.53
C TRP A 34 -8.74 17.53 -3.68
N TRP A 35 -8.95 18.07 -4.89
CA TRP A 35 -9.23 17.27 -6.07
C TRP A 35 -8.72 17.94 -7.36
N GLY A 36 -8.15 17.13 -8.24
CA GLY A 36 -7.65 17.59 -9.52
C GLY A 36 -6.27 18.25 -9.46
N PRO A 37 -5.86 18.91 -10.54
CA PRO A 37 -4.59 19.64 -10.60
C PRO A 37 -4.65 20.90 -9.72
N ARG A 38 -3.50 21.25 -9.14
CA ARG A 38 -3.31 22.50 -8.39
C ARG A 38 -1.93 23.06 -8.67
N ASP A 39 -1.90 24.32 -9.01
CA ASP A 39 -0.65 25.06 -9.18
C ASP A 39 -0.09 25.44 -7.81
N THR A 40 1.19 25.23 -7.64
CA THR A 40 1.94 25.54 -6.42
C THR A 40 3.39 25.85 -6.78
N THR A 41 4.21 26.15 -5.78
CA THR A 41 5.65 26.35 -5.95
C THR A 41 6.40 25.17 -5.37
N ASP A 42 7.37 24.64 -6.10
CA ASP A 42 8.25 23.59 -5.61
C ASP A 42 9.07 24.16 -4.43
N PRO A 43 8.99 23.55 -3.23
CA PRO A 43 9.67 24.05 -2.05
C PRO A 43 11.21 23.96 -2.11
N VAL A 44 11.75 23.17 -3.05
CA VAL A 44 13.20 22.97 -3.21
C VAL A 44 13.77 23.91 -4.26
N THR A 45 13.11 24.00 -5.43
CA THR A 45 13.61 24.79 -6.57
C THR A 45 13.04 26.21 -6.65
N GLY A 46 11.90 26.47 -6.00
CA GLY A 46 11.17 27.74 -6.12
C GLY A 46 10.40 27.90 -7.44
N GLU A 47 10.43 26.90 -8.31
CA GLU A 47 9.77 26.94 -9.62
C GLU A 47 8.25 26.67 -9.51
N PRO A 48 7.43 27.27 -10.38
CA PRO A 48 6.02 26.92 -10.47
C PRO A 48 5.85 25.46 -10.91
N VAL A 49 5.01 24.69 -10.20
CA VAL A 49 4.72 23.30 -10.51
C VAL A 49 3.23 23.01 -10.36
N THR A 50 2.67 22.24 -11.28
CA THR A 50 1.31 21.73 -11.17
C THR A 50 1.34 20.32 -10.54
N ILE A 51 0.74 20.18 -9.36
CA ILE A 51 0.61 18.89 -8.68
C ILE A 51 -0.80 18.33 -8.83
N GLN A 52 -0.91 17.01 -8.99
CA GLN A 52 -2.19 16.31 -8.93
C GLN A 52 -2.51 16.02 -7.47
N GLN A 53 -3.57 16.63 -6.93
CA GLN A 53 -4.06 16.37 -5.57
C GLN A 53 -4.86 15.06 -5.51
N GLY A 54 -6.18 15.11 -5.35
CA GLY A 54 -7.04 13.95 -5.42
C GLY A 54 -7.32 13.50 -6.86
N SER A 55 -7.45 12.20 -7.05
CA SER A 55 -7.86 11.58 -8.30
C SER A 55 -8.39 10.17 -8.05
N PRO A 56 -9.19 9.57 -8.97
CA PRO A 56 -9.63 8.19 -8.83
C PRO A 56 -8.47 7.20 -8.67
N TRP A 57 -7.39 7.40 -9.44
CA TRP A 57 -6.19 6.57 -9.34
C TRP A 57 -5.50 6.69 -7.99
N ARG A 58 -5.43 7.90 -7.41
CA ARG A 58 -4.82 8.12 -6.10
C ARG A 58 -5.63 7.46 -5.00
N LEU A 59 -6.96 7.56 -5.02
CA LEU A 59 -7.84 6.88 -4.08
C LEU A 59 -7.72 5.35 -4.18
N ASP A 60 -7.70 4.81 -5.40
CA ASP A 60 -7.46 3.38 -5.63
C ASP A 60 -6.11 2.93 -5.06
N THR A 61 -5.07 3.72 -5.27
CA THR A 61 -3.73 3.43 -4.74
C THR A 61 -3.71 3.45 -3.21
N ILE A 62 -4.34 4.44 -2.57
CA ILE A 62 -4.47 4.53 -1.12
C ILE A 62 -5.21 3.30 -0.58
N PHE A 63 -6.37 2.98 -1.14
CA PHE A 63 -7.17 1.84 -0.70
C PHE A 63 -6.40 0.53 -0.80
N ARG A 64 -5.91 0.18 -1.99
CA ARG A 64 -5.19 -1.08 -2.24
C ARG A 64 -3.94 -1.23 -1.39
N THR A 65 -3.17 -0.15 -1.21
CA THR A 65 -1.96 -0.22 -0.40
C THR A 65 -2.29 -0.47 1.06
N ASN A 66 -3.29 0.22 1.62
CA ASN A 66 -3.68 0.00 3.02
C ASN A 66 -4.27 -1.40 3.24
N MET A 67 -5.12 -1.90 2.32
CA MET A 67 -5.62 -3.28 2.40
C MET A 67 -4.49 -4.30 2.33
N SER A 68 -3.50 -4.08 1.46
CA SER A 68 -2.31 -4.94 1.36
C SER A 68 -1.47 -4.95 2.64
N VAL A 69 -1.29 -3.79 3.28
CA VAL A 69 -0.59 -3.68 4.58
C VAL A 69 -1.32 -4.45 5.67
N LEU A 70 -2.64 -4.28 5.78
CA LEU A 70 -3.46 -4.98 6.78
C LEU A 70 -3.43 -6.50 6.58
N TYR A 71 -3.58 -6.94 5.34
CA TYR A 71 -3.48 -8.37 5.01
C TYR A 71 -2.10 -8.94 5.38
N SER A 72 -1.04 -8.21 5.05
CA SER A 72 0.34 -8.65 5.37
C SER A 72 0.61 -8.65 6.88
N ALA A 73 0.04 -7.72 7.64
CA ALA A 73 0.14 -7.72 9.09
C ALA A 73 -0.54 -8.95 9.72
N GLY A 74 -1.72 -9.34 9.20
CA GLY A 74 -2.38 -10.58 9.62
C GLY A 74 -1.55 -11.82 9.30
N ARG A 75 -0.99 -11.90 8.10
CA ARG A 75 -0.09 -12.99 7.71
C ARG A 75 1.17 -13.06 8.58
N TRP A 76 1.78 -11.92 8.87
CA TRP A 76 2.92 -11.89 9.78
C TRP A 76 2.57 -12.49 11.14
N ALA A 77 1.44 -12.09 11.74
CA ALA A 77 0.99 -12.62 13.02
C ALA A 77 0.80 -14.16 12.97
N GLU A 78 0.12 -14.66 11.93
CA GLU A 78 -0.08 -16.09 11.69
C GLU A 78 1.24 -16.85 11.51
N GLN A 79 2.18 -16.27 10.75
CA GLN A 79 3.50 -16.88 10.54
C GLN A 79 4.32 -16.90 11.81
N MET A 80 4.24 -15.86 12.65
CA MET A 80 4.93 -15.81 13.94
C MET A 80 4.43 -16.86 14.92
N GLU A 81 3.15 -17.22 14.89
CA GLU A 81 2.60 -18.31 15.71
C GLU A 81 3.12 -19.69 15.29
N ASN A 82 3.63 -19.81 14.07
CA ASN A 82 4.06 -21.09 13.48
C ASN A 82 5.58 -21.18 13.23
N VAL A 83 6.40 -20.29 13.81
CA VAL A 83 7.85 -20.24 13.54
C VAL A 83 8.61 -21.47 14.01
N ASP A 84 8.13 -22.19 15.03
CA ASP A 84 8.76 -23.40 15.53
C ASP A 84 8.65 -24.55 14.52
N ASP A 85 7.51 -24.66 13.84
CA ASP A 85 7.25 -25.69 12.83
C ASP A 85 7.72 -25.26 11.43
N ARG A 86 7.67 -23.96 11.14
CA ARG A 86 7.97 -23.37 9.83
C ARG A 86 8.92 -22.17 9.96
N PRO A 87 10.18 -22.40 10.32
CA PRO A 87 11.13 -21.33 10.62
C PRO A 87 11.68 -20.61 9.40
N TYR A 88 11.40 -21.08 8.18
CA TYR A 88 11.89 -20.47 6.94
C TYR A 88 10.75 -19.86 6.13
N TRP A 89 10.96 -18.61 5.75
CA TRP A 89 10.01 -17.85 4.95
C TRP A 89 10.57 -17.58 3.56
N MET A 90 9.70 -17.56 2.56
CA MET A 90 10.06 -17.31 1.18
C MET A 90 9.43 -16.03 0.66
N TYR A 91 10.25 -15.13 0.15
CA TYR A 91 9.76 -13.93 -0.53
C TYR A 91 9.14 -14.31 -1.88
N THR A 92 7.87 -13.93 -2.09
CA THR A 92 7.13 -14.24 -3.30
C THR A 92 6.76 -12.98 -4.05
N GLY A 93 7.40 -12.75 -5.18
CA GLY A 93 7.04 -11.71 -6.15
C GLY A 93 6.20 -12.29 -7.30
N ILE A 94 5.21 -11.54 -7.78
CA ILE A 94 4.45 -11.94 -8.97
C ILE A 94 5.28 -11.65 -10.21
N ASN A 95 5.56 -12.70 -11.01
CA ASN A 95 6.35 -12.56 -12.23
C ASN A 95 5.50 -12.05 -13.40
N ASP A 96 5.30 -10.73 -13.45
CA ASP A 96 4.64 -10.04 -14.56
C ASP A 96 5.27 -8.66 -14.82
N SER A 97 4.77 -7.97 -15.87
CA SER A 97 5.26 -6.64 -16.27
C SER A 97 4.96 -5.51 -15.27
N HIS A 98 4.11 -5.75 -14.26
CA HIS A 98 3.73 -4.76 -13.25
C HIS A 98 4.56 -4.86 -11.97
N THR A 99 5.30 -5.94 -11.79
CA THR A 99 6.19 -6.11 -10.64
C THR A 99 7.53 -5.41 -10.91
N ARG A 100 7.97 -4.59 -9.93
CA ARG A 100 9.28 -3.92 -10.02
C ARG A 100 10.40 -4.94 -10.13
N ARG A 101 11.39 -4.70 -10.99
CA ARG A 101 12.54 -5.60 -11.17
C ARG A 101 13.28 -5.89 -9.86
N SER A 102 13.42 -4.89 -9.00
CA SER A 102 14.02 -5.05 -7.66
C SER A 102 13.25 -6.01 -6.76
N HIS A 103 11.92 -6.03 -6.86
CA HIS A 103 11.09 -6.98 -6.10
C HIS A 103 11.13 -8.39 -6.72
N LEU A 104 11.16 -8.45 -8.05
CA LEU A 104 11.25 -9.73 -8.73
C LEU A 104 12.61 -10.43 -8.48
N ALA A 105 13.68 -9.65 -8.32
CA ALA A 105 14.99 -10.18 -7.94
C ALA A 105 15.02 -10.87 -6.56
N LEU A 106 14.06 -10.56 -5.71
CA LEU A 106 13.90 -11.19 -4.38
C LEU A 106 13.01 -12.44 -4.41
N HIS A 107 12.31 -12.70 -5.54
CA HIS A 107 11.43 -13.85 -5.66
C HIS A 107 12.19 -15.17 -5.47
N GLY A 108 11.66 -16.02 -4.58
CA GLY A 108 12.27 -17.30 -4.25
C GLY A 108 13.38 -17.24 -3.19
N LEU A 109 13.72 -16.06 -2.68
CA LEU A 109 14.66 -15.92 -1.57
C LEU A 109 14.05 -16.55 -0.32
N VAL A 110 14.74 -17.54 0.25
CA VAL A 110 14.31 -18.24 1.47
C VAL A 110 15.27 -17.90 2.59
N LEU A 111 14.76 -17.33 3.67
CA LEU A 111 15.53 -16.94 4.85
C LEU A 111 14.78 -17.39 6.11
N ARG A 112 15.53 -17.53 7.20
CA ARG A 112 14.92 -17.81 8.51
C ARG A 112 14.08 -16.60 8.95
N TRP A 113 13.02 -16.85 9.71
CA TRP A 113 12.05 -15.84 10.15
C TRP A 113 12.66 -14.66 10.91
N ASP A 114 13.76 -14.87 11.65
CA ASP A 114 14.48 -13.88 12.45
C ASP A 114 15.60 -13.16 11.67
N ASP A 115 15.75 -13.42 10.38
CA ASP A 115 16.74 -12.72 9.55
C ASP A 115 16.41 -11.22 9.46
N PRO A 116 17.42 -10.32 9.67
CA PRO A 116 17.23 -8.87 9.57
C PRO A 116 16.64 -8.38 8.25
N PHE A 117 16.73 -9.17 7.18
CA PHE A 117 16.10 -8.90 5.90
C PHE A 117 14.60 -8.62 6.05
N TRP A 118 13.89 -9.36 6.87
CA TRP A 118 12.44 -9.22 7.04
C TRP A 118 12.03 -7.91 7.70
N GLN A 119 12.90 -7.28 8.49
CA GLN A 119 12.64 -5.97 9.08
C GLN A 119 12.54 -4.86 8.01
N ALA A 120 13.28 -5.00 6.90
CA ALA A 120 13.33 -4.01 5.83
C ALA A 120 12.49 -4.39 4.60
N PHE A 121 12.33 -5.69 4.33
CA PHE A 121 11.77 -6.17 3.05
C PHE A 121 10.54 -7.05 3.18
N TYR A 122 9.97 -7.23 4.37
CA TYR A 122 8.68 -7.92 4.49
C TYR A 122 7.60 -7.13 3.72
N PRO A 123 6.92 -7.75 2.73
CA PRO A 123 5.94 -7.04 1.91
C PRO A 123 4.73 -6.49 2.70
N PRO A 124 4.10 -5.39 2.22
CA PRO A 124 4.31 -4.75 0.94
C PRO A 124 5.45 -3.72 0.95
N ASN A 125 6.30 -3.73 -0.06
CA ASN A 125 7.43 -2.81 -0.22
C ASN A 125 7.06 -1.64 -1.15
N GLY A 126 6.37 -0.64 -0.60
CA GLY A 126 5.92 0.57 -1.29
C GLY A 126 4.55 0.44 -1.97
N TRP A 127 4.15 1.53 -2.62
CA TRP A 127 2.83 1.68 -3.22
C TRP A 127 2.52 0.59 -4.25
N ARG A 128 1.30 0.02 -4.16
CA ARG A 128 0.79 -1.02 -5.08
C ARG A 128 1.69 -2.28 -5.16
N CYS A 129 2.49 -2.54 -4.14
CA CYS A 129 3.23 -3.79 -4.06
C CYS A 129 2.27 -4.98 -3.93
N ARG A 130 2.53 -6.06 -4.69
CA ARG A 130 1.73 -7.29 -4.71
C ARG A 130 2.54 -8.50 -4.26
N CYS A 131 3.74 -8.27 -3.72
CA CYS A 131 4.57 -9.33 -3.17
C CYS A 131 3.99 -9.84 -1.86
N SER A 132 4.38 -11.05 -1.48
CA SER A 132 3.98 -11.71 -0.23
C SER A 132 5.14 -12.57 0.32
N VAL A 133 4.93 -13.09 1.49
CA VAL A 133 5.79 -14.11 2.13
C VAL A 133 5.00 -15.38 2.34
#